data_6382ee986e3d17a1b7e517837af29406
#
_entry.id   6382ee986e3d17a1b7e517837af29406
#
_cell.length_a   1.000
_cell.length_b   1.000
_cell.length_c   1.000
_cell.angle_alpha   90.00
_cell.angle_beta   90.00
_cell.angle_gamma   90.00
#
_symmetry.space_group_name_H-M   'P 1'
#
loop_
_entity.id
_entity.type
_entity.pdbx_description
1 polymer ?
#
loop_
_entity_poly.entity_id
_entity_poly.type
_entity_poly.pdbx_seq_one_letter_code
_entity_poly.pdbx_strand_id
1 'polypeptide(L)'
;MNQTRQTNASHTFLAAHAIKRLREERGLTQRALAESLGVTDKAVSKWESGRGLPDISLVEPLAQRFGISVAELLAGDIRANANRAGNMLKGVFYVCPICGNVVHALGEGSFSCCGSTMFPQEAEEPDADHAFSIERIEDDWYVTLDHPMTKDHYISFVAYATMDGICFKKLYPEQSVQPRFHITGRGRIYLYCNQHGLFTSLTPRK
;
A
#
# COMPACT_ATOMS: atom_id res chain seq x y z
N MET A 1 0.95 38.96 -19.68
CA MET A 1 1.36 39.10 -18.27
C MET A 1 0.10 38.93 -17.40
N ASN A 2 -0.30 37.73 -16.99
CA ASN A 2 -1.28 37.52 -15.91
C ASN A 2 -1.59 36.03 -15.70
N GLN A 3 -0.59 35.16 -15.47
CA GLN A 3 -0.85 33.75 -15.13
C GLN A 3 -0.20 33.28 -13.83
N THR A 4 0.52 34.15 -13.10
CA THR A 4 1.35 33.74 -11.96
C THR A 4 0.71 33.98 -10.58
N ARG A 5 -0.52 34.50 -10.52
CA ARG A 5 -1.19 34.79 -9.21
C ARG A 5 -2.27 33.80 -8.77
N GLN A 6 -2.69 32.87 -9.63
CA GLN A 6 -3.78 31.94 -9.27
C GLN A 6 -3.30 30.66 -8.59
N THR A 7 -2.02 30.29 -8.69
CA THR A 7 -1.51 29.03 -8.10
C THR A 7 -1.22 29.10 -6.60
N ASN A 8 -0.87 30.29 -6.06
CA ASN A 8 -0.55 30.42 -4.63
C ASN A 8 -1.79 30.42 -3.71
N ALA A 9 -2.93 30.90 -4.17
CA ALA A 9 -4.16 30.94 -3.37
C ALA A 9 -4.77 29.55 -3.16
N SER A 10 -4.68 28.66 -4.15
CA SER A 10 -5.23 27.30 -4.08
C SER A 10 -4.44 26.38 -3.13
N HIS A 11 -3.11 26.47 -3.08
CA HIS A 11 -2.28 25.66 -2.17
C HIS A 11 -2.42 26.11 -0.71
N THR A 12 -2.54 27.40 -0.45
CA THR A 12 -2.73 27.95 0.91
C THR A 12 -4.10 27.52 1.47
N PHE A 13 -5.13 27.46 0.63
CA PHE A 13 -6.47 27.07 1.04
C PHE A 13 -6.57 25.56 1.37
N LEU A 14 -5.85 24.71 0.65
CA LEU A 14 -5.80 23.27 0.88
C LEU A 14 -5.16 22.92 2.24
N ALA A 15 -4.05 23.55 2.58
CA ALA A 15 -3.37 23.32 3.86
C ALA A 15 -4.24 23.76 5.07
N ALA A 16 -4.97 24.86 4.97
CA ALA A 16 -5.87 25.33 6.02
C ALA A 16 -7.02 24.35 6.28
N HIS A 17 -7.68 23.88 5.24
CA HIS A 17 -8.73 22.86 5.37
C HIS A 17 -8.18 21.52 5.91
N ALA A 18 -6.96 21.17 5.59
CA ALA A 18 -6.32 19.97 6.09
C ALA A 18 -6.12 20.01 7.60
N ILE A 19 -5.59 21.10 8.14
CA ILE A 19 -5.36 21.27 9.59
C ILE A 19 -6.68 21.16 10.37
N LYS A 20 -7.72 21.85 9.91
CA LYS A 20 -9.04 21.81 10.53
C LYS A 20 -9.63 20.40 10.53
N ARG A 21 -9.66 19.75 9.37
CA ARG A 21 -10.20 18.38 9.21
C ARG A 21 -9.47 17.40 10.12
N LEU A 22 -8.14 17.40 10.12
CA LEU A 22 -7.33 16.50 10.94
C LEU A 22 -7.54 16.72 12.44
N ARG A 23 -7.69 17.95 12.87
CA ARG A 23 -8.00 18.27 14.27
C ARG A 23 -9.36 17.71 14.67
N GLU A 24 -10.39 17.93 13.83
CA GLU A 24 -11.76 17.47 14.07
C GLU A 24 -11.86 15.93 14.06
N GLU A 25 -11.21 15.25 13.10
CA GLU A 25 -11.13 13.79 13.04
C GLU A 25 -10.52 13.17 14.31
N ARG A 26 -9.70 13.93 15.06
CA ARG A 26 -9.08 13.50 16.32
C ARG A 26 -9.83 13.99 17.56
N GLY A 27 -10.99 14.64 17.39
CA GLY A 27 -11.77 15.15 18.49
C GLY A 27 -11.09 16.27 19.28
N LEU A 28 -10.09 16.94 18.71
CA LEU A 28 -9.36 18.02 19.38
C LEU A 28 -10.06 19.35 19.21
N THR A 29 -10.08 20.17 20.30
CA THR A 29 -10.44 21.58 20.20
C THR A 29 -9.25 22.39 19.65
N GLN A 30 -9.51 23.59 19.10
CA GLN A 30 -8.42 24.51 18.68
C GLN A 30 -7.47 24.82 19.85
N ARG A 31 -8.01 24.96 21.05
CA ARG A 31 -7.24 25.19 22.27
C ARG A 31 -6.35 23.98 22.61
N ALA A 32 -6.88 22.77 22.58
CA ALA A 32 -6.10 21.56 22.87
C ALA A 32 -4.96 21.35 21.85
N LEU A 33 -5.22 21.65 20.57
CA LEU A 33 -4.16 21.61 19.55
C LEU A 33 -3.10 22.70 19.83
N ALA A 34 -3.52 23.92 20.15
CA ALA A 34 -2.62 25.02 20.45
C ALA A 34 -1.72 24.73 21.66
N GLU A 35 -2.29 24.21 22.75
CA GLU A 35 -1.56 23.81 23.95
C GLU A 35 -0.51 22.74 23.64
N SER A 36 -0.85 21.76 22.78
CA SER A 36 0.08 20.69 22.39
C SER A 36 1.27 21.16 21.55
N LEU A 37 1.15 22.32 20.92
CA LEU A 37 2.17 22.93 20.04
C LEU A 37 2.86 24.14 20.67
N GLY A 38 2.47 24.54 21.88
CA GLY A 38 3.02 25.72 22.55
C GLY A 38 2.64 27.05 21.89
N VAL A 39 1.47 27.11 21.22
CA VAL A 39 0.97 28.31 20.55
C VAL A 39 -0.37 28.77 21.10
N THR A 40 -0.89 29.87 20.60
CA THR A 40 -2.21 30.38 21.01
C THR A 40 -3.33 29.76 20.17
N ASP A 41 -4.53 29.63 20.74
CA ASP A 41 -5.75 29.22 20.05
C ASP A 41 -6.08 30.13 18.86
N LYS A 42 -5.78 31.43 18.98
CA LYS A 42 -5.91 32.41 17.89
C LYS A 42 -4.97 32.11 16.70
N ALA A 43 -3.78 31.55 16.95
CA ALA A 43 -2.88 31.14 15.88
C ALA A 43 -3.48 29.96 15.11
N VAL A 44 -3.97 28.93 15.80
CA VAL A 44 -4.64 27.77 15.18
C VAL A 44 -5.88 28.22 14.38
N SER A 45 -6.70 29.10 14.95
CA SER A 45 -7.87 29.66 14.25
C SER A 45 -7.50 30.42 12.97
N LYS A 46 -6.37 31.15 12.96
CA LYS A 46 -5.86 31.81 11.74
C LYS A 46 -5.42 30.80 10.68
N TRP A 47 -4.74 29.73 11.07
CA TRP A 47 -4.31 28.69 10.16
C TRP A 47 -5.52 27.99 9.50
N GLU A 48 -6.50 27.59 10.32
CA GLU A 48 -7.71 26.88 9.86
C GLU A 48 -8.61 27.75 8.96
N SER A 49 -8.57 29.07 9.14
CA SER A 49 -9.32 30.02 8.30
C SER A 49 -8.53 30.52 7.08
N GLY A 50 -7.30 30.01 6.86
CA GLY A 50 -6.44 30.43 5.74
C GLY A 50 -5.90 31.86 5.84
N ARG A 51 -6.06 32.51 7.01
CA ARG A 51 -5.57 33.88 7.27
C ARG A 51 -4.13 33.94 7.76
N GLY A 52 -3.48 32.79 7.85
CA GLY A 52 -2.07 32.66 8.21
C GLY A 52 -1.62 31.22 8.04
N LEU A 53 -0.32 31.01 8.03
CA LEU A 53 0.29 29.68 7.97
C LEU A 53 1.03 29.40 9.29
N PRO A 54 1.16 28.12 9.68
CA PRO A 54 2.11 27.73 10.74
C PRO A 54 3.54 28.17 10.37
N ASP A 55 4.31 28.54 11.39
CA ASP A 55 5.75 28.70 11.20
C ASP A 55 6.38 27.38 10.74
N ILE A 56 7.45 27.45 9.96
CA ILE A 56 8.12 26.26 9.44
C ILE A 56 8.58 25.31 10.55
N SER A 57 8.96 25.84 11.71
CA SER A 57 9.34 25.06 12.88
C SER A 57 8.20 24.25 13.50
N LEU A 58 6.93 24.59 13.21
CA LEU A 58 5.74 23.93 13.69
C LEU A 58 5.21 22.87 12.71
N VAL A 59 5.71 22.81 11.49
CA VAL A 59 5.21 21.89 10.45
C VAL A 59 5.46 20.44 10.85
N GLU A 60 6.64 20.11 11.33
CA GLU A 60 6.98 18.76 11.81
C GLU A 60 6.21 18.35 13.08
N PRO A 61 6.14 19.18 14.16
CA PRO A 61 5.27 18.92 15.30
C PRO A 61 3.80 18.71 14.95
N LEU A 62 3.26 19.49 14.00
CA LEU A 62 1.91 19.33 13.48
C LEU A 62 1.72 17.98 12.79
N ALA A 63 2.63 17.62 11.88
CA ALA A 63 2.60 16.36 11.16
C ALA A 63 2.66 15.17 12.15
N GLN A 64 3.56 15.20 13.12
CA GLN A 64 3.67 14.20 14.18
C GLN A 64 2.37 14.12 15.02
N ARG A 65 1.83 15.27 15.41
CA ARG A 65 0.58 15.33 16.21
C ARG A 65 -0.60 14.73 15.45
N PHE A 66 -0.61 14.90 14.15
CA PHE A 66 -1.62 14.34 13.26
C PHE A 66 -1.27 12.93 12.72
N GLY A 67 -0.11 12.37 13.04
CA GLY A 67 0.31 11.04 12.59
C GLY A 67 0.36 10.91 11.07
N ILE A 68 0.80 11.99 10.39
CA ILE A 68 1.00 12.07 8.93
C ILE A 68 2.41 12.54 8.63
N SER A 69 2.85 12.40 7.39
CA SER A 69 4.12 12.98 6.94
C SER A 69 4.01 14.49 6.73
N VAL A 70 5.15 15.18 6.80
CA VAL A 70 5.24 16.62 6.46
C VAL A 70 4.79 16.85 5.01
N ALA A 71 5.13 15.94 4.09
CA ALA A 71 4.74 16.04 2.70
C ALA A 71 3.20 16.01 2.52
N GLU A 72 2.51 15.11 3.21
CA GLU A 72 1.04 15.03 3.22
C GLU A 72 0.41 16.30 3.80
N LEU A 73 0.95 16.82 4.91
CA LEU A 73 0.47 18.06 5.50
C LEU A 73 0.60 19.25 4.55
N LEU A 74 1.73 19.38 3.85
CA LEU A 74 1.99 20.46 2.90
C LEU A 74 1.20 20.30 1.59
N ALA A 75 1.03 19.07 1.10
CA ALA A 75 0.24 18.82 -0.09
C ALA A 75 -1.26 19.01 0.13
N GLY A 76 -1.72 18.94 1.39
CA GLY A 76 -3.15 18.98 1.71
C GLY A 76 -3.93 17.73 1.26
N ASP A 77 -3.27 16.78 0.60
CA ASP A 77 -3.83 15.50 0.16
C ASP A 77 -3.57 14.45 1.25
N ILE A 78 -4.43 14.50 2.26
CA ILE A 78 -4.35 13.57 3.40
C ILE A 78 -5.25 12.40 3.08
N ARG A 79 -4.65 11.34 2.61
CA ARG A 79 -5.30 10.05 2.57
C ARG A 79 -5.19 9.44 3.96
N ALA A 80 -6.35 9.23 4.60
CA ALA A 80 -6.38 8.48 5.84
C ALA A 80 -5.74 7.11 5.56
N ASN A 81 -4.57 6.86 6.16
CA ASN A 81 -3.95 5.54 6.07
C ASN A 81 -4.82 4.54 6.84
N ALA A 82 -5.76 3.92 6.13
CA ALA A 82 -6.64 2.90 6.67
C ALA A 82 -5.88 1.65 7.16
N ASN A 83 -4.60 1.55 6.84
CA ASN A 83 -3.74 0.40 7.14
C ASN A 83 -2.89 0.60 8.41
N ARG A 84 -3.45 1.23 9.44
CA ARG A 84 -2.78 1.44 10.75
C ARG A 84 -2.36 0.14 11.46
N ALA A 85 -2.94 -0.98 11.09
CA ALA A 85 -2.60 -2.31 11.59
C ALA A 85 -2.13 -3.17 10.43
N GLY A 86 -1.06 -2.74 9.75
CA GLY A 86 -0.55 -3.38 8.55
C GLY A 86 -0.38 -4.89 8.73
N ASN A 87 -1.27 -5.64 8.11
CA ASN A 87 -1.20 -7.07 8.02
C ASN A 87 -0.82 -7.41 6.58
N MET A 88 0.32 -8.06 6.38
CA MET A 88 0.83 -8.42 5.05
C MET A 88 -0.17 -9.26 4.23
N LEU A 89 -1.08 -9.99 4.91
CA LEU A 89 -2.18 -10.71 4.25
C LEU A 89 -3.23 -9.81 3.59
N LYS A 90 -3.26 -8.52 3.93
CA LYS A 90 -4.12 -7.50 3.30
C LYS A 90 -3.39 -6.72 2.22
N GLY A 91 -2.15 -7.05 1.96
CA GLY A 91 -1.35 -6.43 0.92
C GLY A 91 -1.92 -6.65 -0.47
N VAL A 92 -1.66 -5.70 -1.34
CA VAL A 92 -2.15 -5.68 -2.72
C VAL A 92 -0.99 -5.89 -3.68
N PHE A 93 -1.18 -6.77 -4.64
CA PHE A 93 -0.21 -7.00 -5.71
C PHE A 93 -0.55 -6.12 -6.91
N TYR A 94 0.48 -5.52 -7.50
CA TYR A 94 0.40 -4.77 -8.75
C TYR A 94 1.40 -5.38 -9.72
N VAL A 95 0.93 -5.71 -10.91
CA VAL A 95 1.79 -6.33 -11.93
C VAL A 95 1.82 -5.46 -13.18
N CYS A 96 3.00 -5.22 -13.71
CA CYS A 96 3.17 -4.50 -14.97
C CYS A 96 2.74 -5.40 -16.15
N PRO A 97 1.79 -4.97 -16.98
CA PRO A 97 1.32 -5.78 -18.10
C PRO A 97 2.36 -5.93 -19.23
N ILE A 98 3.40 -5.08 -19.21
CA ILE A 98 4.43 -5.07 -20.28
C ILE A 98 5.63 -5.95 -19.91
N CYS A 99 6.19 -5.79 -18.70
CA CYS A 99 7.43 -6.48 -18.31
C CYS A 99 7.26 -7.50 -17.18
N GLY A 100 6.05 -7.65 -16.63
CA GLY A 100 5.79 -8.57 -15.52
C GLY A 100 6.45 -8.16 -14.19
N ASN A 101 6.90 -6.89 -14.06
CA ASN A 101 7.39 -6.39 -12.78
C ASN A 101 6.27 -6.40 -11.74
N VAL A 102 6.57 -6.81 -10.52
CA VAL A 102 5.59 -6.93 -9.44
C VAL A 102 5.93 -6.00 -8.28
N VAL A 103 4.91 -5.33 -7.77
CA VAL A 103 4.95 -4.57 -6.52
C VAL A 103 3.94 -5.17 -5.56
N HIS A 104 4.37 -5.45 -4.33
CA HIS A 104 3.47 -5.78 -3.23
C HIS A 104 3.41 -4.60 -2.28
N ALA A 105 2.24 -4.02 -2.13
CA ALA A 105 2.00 -2.86 -1.28
C ALA A 105 1.13 -3.23 -0.09
N LEU A 106 1.39 -2.63 1.10
CA LEU A 106 0.57 -2.83 2.31
C LEU A 106 -0.80 -2.15 2.25
N GLY A 107 -1.03 -1.34 1.25
CA GLY A 107 -2.28 -0.63 1.00
C GLY A 107 -2.37 -0.19 -0.44
N GLU A 108 -3.49 0.42 -0.80
CA GLU A 108 -3.69 0.95 -2.13
C GLU A 108 -2.72 2.10 -2.45
N GLY A 109 -2.18 2.08 -3.65
CA GLY A 109 -1.24 3.07 -4.14
C GLY A 109 -1.33 3.22 -5.66
N SER A 110 -0.68 4.25 -6.18
CA SER A 110 -0.55 4.47 -7.63
C SER A 110 0.88 4.14 -8.03
N PHE A 111 1.02 3.13 -8.87
CA PHE A 111 2.32 2.65 -9.36
C PHE A 111 2.35 2.69 -10.88
N SER A 112 3.51 3.00 -11.45
CA SER A 112 3.72 2.96 -12.89
C SER A 112 5.01 2.21 -13.22
N CYS A 113 4.99 1.46 -14.33
CA CYS A 113 6.13 0.75 -14.86
C CYS A 113 6.03 0.70 -16.39
N CYS A 114 7.16 0.79 -17.09
CA CYS A 114 7.21 0.79 -18.56
C CYS A 114 6.28 1.82 -19.25
N GLY A 115 6.05 2.97 -18.59
CA GLY A 115 5.15 4.02 -19.11
C GLY A 115 3.65 3.72 -18.96
N SER A 116 3.26 2.63 -18.28
CA SER A 116 1.87 2.23 -18.03
C SER A 116 1.57 2.25 -16.54
N THR A 117 0.32 2.56 -16.19
CA THR A 117 -0.18 2.41 -14.80
C THR A 117 -0.36 0.93 -14.48
N MET A 118 0.11 0.53 -13.30
CA MET A 118 -0.10 -0.83 -12.78
C MET A 118 -1.41 -0.86 -12.00
N PHE A 119 -2.28 -1.81 -12.33
CA PHE A 119 -3.55 -1.99 -11.63
C PHE A 119 -3.43 -3.04 -10.52
N PRO A 120 -4.20 -2.87 -9.42
CA PRO A 120 -4.27 -3.88 -8.38
C PRO A 120 -4.78 -5.19 -8.95
N GLN A 121 -4.18 -6.30 -8.53
CA GLN A 121 -4.60 -7.64 -8.90
C GLN A 121 -5.58 -8.17 -7.84
N GLU A 122 -6.76 -8.56 -8.27
CA GLU A 122 -7.70 -9.30 -7.44
C GLU A 122 -7.28 -10.78 -7.41
N ALA A 123 -7.19 -11.32 -6.20
CA ALA A 123 -6.80 -12.72 -6.02
C ALA A 123 -8.03 -13.62 -5.98
N GLU A 124 -8.15 -14.52 -6.94
CA GLU A 124 -9.26 -15.45 -7.10
C GLU A 124 -8.94 -16.82 -6.48
N GLU A 125 -9.96 -17.63 -6.25
CA GLU A 125 -9.77 -19.05 -5.94
C GLU A 125 -9.28 -19.78 -7.19
N PRO A 126 -8.33 -20.75 -7.04
CA PRO A 126 -7.80 -21.48 -8.19
C PRO A 126 -8.89 -22.23 -8.93
N ASP A 127 -8.92 -22.07 -10.25
CA ASP A 127 -9.74 -22.88 -11.15
C ASP A 127 -9.07 -24.26 -11.43
N ALA A 128 -9.65 -25.05 -12.32
CA ALA A 128 -9.16 -26.40 -12.62
C ALA A 128 -7.75 -26.40 -13.22
N ASP A 129 -7.40 -25.38 -14.01
CA ASP A 129 -6.11 -25.27 -14.69
C ASP A 129 -5.01 -24.65 -13.80
N HIS A 130 -5.42 -24.02 -12.70
CA HIS A 130 -4.53 -23.35 -11.74
C HIS A 130 -4.64 -23.96 -10.33
N ALA A 131 -5.27 -25.13 -10.20
CA ALA A 131 -5.37 -25.86 -8.93
C ALA A 131 -3.99 -26.36 -8.49
N PHE A 132 -3.45 -25.76 -7.44
CA PHE A 132 -2.14 -26.11 -6.88
C PHE A 132 -2.27 -26.82 -5.53
N SER A 133 -1.34 -27.74 -5.25
CA SER A 133 -1.25 -28.39 -3.94
C SER A 133 -0.27 -27.63 -3.04
N ILE A 134 -0.56 -27.68 -1.73
CA ILE A 134 0.32 -27.16 -0.69
C ILE A 134 0.56 -28.28 0.31
N GLU A 135 1.74 -28.82 0.34
CA GLU A 135 2.13 -29.90 1.22
C GLU A 135 3.19 -29.41 2.21
N ARG A 136 3.12 -29.94 3.43
CA ARG A 136 4.18 -29.70 4.40
C ARG A 136 5.25 -30.79 4.25
N ILE A 137 6.48 -30.36 3.95
CA ILE A 137 7.66 -31.23 3.92
C ILE A 137 8.66 -30.63 4.91
N GLU A 138 8.88 -31.33 6.03
CA GLU A 138 9.69 -30.86 7.15
C GLU A 138 9.20 -29.49 7.67
N ASP A 139 10.01 -28.45 7.55
CA ASP A 139 9.72 -27.08 7.96
C ASP A 139 9.37 -26.15 6.81
N ASP A 140 9.03 -26.73 5.64
CA ASP A 140 8.70 -25.99 4.44
C ASP A 140 7.29 -26.30 3.94
N TRP A 141 6.64 -25.28 3.37
CA TRP A 141 5.53 -25.46 2.44
C TRP A 141 6.08 -25.78 1.06
N TYR A 142 5.71 -26.94 0.53
CA TYR A 142 6.00 -27.35 -0.83
C TYR A 142 4.77 -27.13 -1.69
N VAL A 143 4.89 -26.26 -2.68
CA VAL A 143 3.79 -25.88 -3.58
C VAL A 143 4.04 -26.52 -4.93
N THR A 144 3.04 -27.25 -5.46
CA THR A 144 3.15 -27.88 -6.79
C THR A 144 1.93 -27.55 -7.63
N LEU A 145 2.17 -27.31 -8.90
CA LEU A 145 1.16 -27.07 -9.91
C LEU A 145 1.63 -27.70 -11.23
N ASP A 146 0.75 -28.43 -11.89
CA ASP A 146 0.92 -28.84 -13.28
C ASP A 146 0.39 -27.73 -14.19
N HIS A 147 1.29 -27.04 -14.88
CA HIS A 147 0.96 -25.87 -15.70
C HIS A 147 1.85 -25.86 -16.95
N PRO A 148 1.38 -25.41 -18.11
CA PRO A 148 2.10 -25.46 -19.39
C PRO A 148 3.51 -24.86 -19.36
N MET A 149 3.73 -23.79 -18.61
CA MET A 149 5.01 -23.10 -18.42
C MET A 149 5.73 -22.78 -19.75
N THR A 150 4.95 -22.43 -20.78
CA THR A 150 5.49 -21.99 -22.08
C THR A 150 5.99 -20.56 -22.01
N LYS A 151 6.67 -20.06 -23.04
CA LYS A 151 7.16 -18.67 -23.10
C LYS A 151 6.02 -17.64 -23.03
N ASP A 152 4.86 -17.98 -23.59
CA ASP A 152 3.71 -17.10 -23.69
C ASP A 152 2.71 -17.30 -22.55
N HIS A 153 2.73 -18.47 -21.88
CA HIS A 153 1.83 -18.83 -20.82
C HIS A 153 2.55 -19.56 -19.69
N TYR A 154 2.79 -18.87 -18.57
CA TYR A 154 3.57 -19.41 -17.45
C TYR A 154 3.21 -18.73 -16.13
N ILE A 155 3.50 -19.43 -15.04
CA ILE A 155 3.43 -18.86 -13.69
C ILE A 155 4.67 -18.00 -13.48
N SER A 156 4.46 -16.71 -13.34
CA SER A 156 5.55 -15.73 -13.27
C SER A 156 6.14 -15.60 -11.87
N PHE A 157 5.33 -15.80 -10.83
CA PHE A 157 5.81 -15.88 -9.45
C PHE A 157 4.84 -16.67 -8.57
N VAL A 158 5.38 -17.19 -7.47
CA VAL A 158 4.61 -17.68 -6.33
C VAL A 158 5.06 -16.91 -5.10
N ALA A 159 4.13 -16.50 -4.24
CA ALA A 159 4.42 -15.79 -3.01
C ALA A 159 3.75 -16.45 -1.81
N TYR A 160 4.46 -16.52 -0.70
CA TYR A 160 3.93 -16.93 0.60
C TYR A 160 3.85 -15.72 1.50
N ALA A 161 2.63 -15.35 1.90
CA ALA A 161 2.38 -14.23 2.79
C ALA A 161 1.83 -14.71 4.14
N THR A 162 2.36 -14.14 5.22
CA THR A 162 1.89 -14.27 6.60
C THR A 162 1.41 -12.91 7.11
N MET A 163 1.10 -12.80 8.39
CA MET A 163 0.69 -11.51 8.98
C MET A 163 1.82 -10.47 8.99
N ASP A 164 3.06 -10.93 9.07
CA ASP A 164 4.26 -10.13 9.31
C ASP A 164 5.30 -10.18 8.19
N GLY A 165 5.09 -11.01 7.17
CA GLY A 165 6.06 -11.17 6.10
C GLY A 165 5.50 -11.68 4.79
N ILE A 166 6.28 -11.49 3.74
CA ILE A 166 6.04 -12.08 2.43
C ILE A 166 7.35 -12.57 1.82
N CYS A 167 7.31 -13.75 1.22
CA CYS A 167 8.42 -14.34 0.51
C CYS A 167 8.01 -14.60 -0.94
N PHE A 168 8.80 -14.11 -1.90
CA PHE A 168 8.58 -14.31 -3.34
C PHE A 168 9.53 -15.35 -3.91
N LYS A 169 9.01 -16.18 -4.80
CA LYS A 169 9.77 -17.03 -5.70
C LYS A 169 9.40 -16.69 -7.14
N LYS A 170 10.32 -16.05 -7.84
CA LYS A 170 10.19 -15.79 -9.28
C LYS A 170 10.35 -17.08 -10.04
N LEU A 171 9.49 -17.33 -11.03
CA LEU A 171 9.55 -18.46 -11.94
C LEU A 171 9.74 -17.96 -13.39
N TYR A 172 10.24 -18.82 -14.21
CA TYR A 172 10.49 -18.56 -15.63
C TYR A 172 9.85 -19.65 -16.50
N PRO A 173 9.60 -19.37 -17.76
CA PRO A 173 9.18 -20.41 -18.70
C PRO A 173 10.10 -21.64 -18.66
N GLU A 174 9.53 -22.80 -18.96
CA GLU A 174 10.23 -24.10 -19.02
C GLU A 174 10.71 -24.63 -17.64
N GLN A 175 10.34 -23.96 -16.53
CA GLN A 175 10.60 -24.44 -15.17
C GLN A 175 9.39 -25.14 -14.59
N SER A 176 9.60 -26.19 -13.78
CA SER A 176 8.52 -26.77 -12.98
C SER A 176 8.06 -25.82 -11.88
N VAL A 177 6.76 -25.77 -11.63
CA VAL A 177 6.18 -24.97 -10.53
C VAL A 177 6.27 -25.77 -9.24
N GLN A 178 7.41 -25.69 -8.56
CA GLN A 178 7.72 -26.45 -7.35
C GLN A 178 8.46 -25.63 -6.28
N PRO A 179 8.01 -24.40 -5.97
CA PRO A 179 8.69 -23.59 -4.97
C PRO A 179 8.49 -24.14 -3.55
N ARG A 180 9.52 -23.92 -2.70
CA ARG A 180 9.48 -24.18 -1.26
C ARG A 180 9.56 -22.89 -0.48
N PHE A 181 8.82 -22.81 0.61
CA PHE A 181 8.79 -21.66 1.52
C PHE A 181 8.95 -22.15 2.95
N HIS A 182 9.94 -21.61 3.65
CA HIS A 182 10.08 -21.89 5.08
C HIS A 182 8.83 -21.44 5.85
N ILE A 183 8.32 -22.31 6.73
CA ILE A 183 7.09 -22.08 7.48
C ILE A 183 7.36 -21.09 8.61
N THR A 184 6.93 -19.85 8.45
CA THR A 184 7.00 -18.81 9.47
C THR A 184 5.68 -18.64 10.23
N GLY A 185 4.58 -19.19 9.71
CA GLY A 185 3.26 -19.11 10.33
C GLY A 185 2.14 -19.58 9.42
N ARG A 186 0.90 -19.32 9.86
CA ARG A 186 -0.26 -19.50 8.99
C ARG A 186 -0.33 -18.36 8.00
N GLY A 187 -0.54 -18.66 6.74
CA GLY A 187 -0.52 -17.67 5.68
C GLY A 187 -1.37 -18.05 4.47
N ARG A 188 -1.08 -17.36 3.38
CA ARG A 188 -1.65 -17.62 2.06
C ARG A 188 -0.54 -17.82 1.04
N ILE A 189 -0.76 -18.74 0.13
CA ILE A 189 0.03 -18.85 -1.09
C ILE A 189 -0.70 -18.07 -2.18
N TYR A 190 0.05 -17.22 -2.87
CA TYR A 190 -0.38 -16.51 -4.07
C TYR A 190 0.40 -17.02 -5.26
N LEU A 191 -0.27 -17.19 -6.38
CA LEU A 191 0.30 -17.68 -7.62
C LEU A 191 -0.19 -16.79 -8.77
N TYR A 192 0.74 -16.25 -9.55
CA TYR A 192 0.40 -15.35 -10.64
C TYR A 192 0.72 -15.97 -11.99
N CYS A 193 -0.35 -16.22 -12.78
CA CYS A 193 -0.27 -16.59 -14.18
C CYS A 193 -0.26 -15.32 -15.05
N ASN A 194 0.66 -15.22 -15.99
CA ASN A 194 0.76 -14.05 -16.87
C ASN A 194 -0.42 -13.89 -17.82
N GLN A 195 -1.23 -14.92 -18.03
CA GLN A 195 -2.43 -14.89 -18.87
C GLN A 195 -3.72 -14.74 -18.06
N HIS A 196 -3.81 -15.36 -16.86
CA HIS A 196 -5.06 -15.53 -16.14
C HIS A 196 -5.12 -14.77 -14.81
N GLY A 197 -4.02 -14.11 -14.40
CA GLY A 197 -4.01 -13.26 -13.21
C GLY A 197 -3.56 -13.96 -11.92
N LEU A 198 -4.08 -13.50 -10.78
CA LEU A 198 -3.62 -13.88 -9.46
C LEU A 198 -4.59 -14.86 -8.78
N PHE A 199 -4.07 -15.99 -8.34
CA PHE A 199 -4.80 -17.01 -7.58
C PHE A 199 -4.27 -17.11 -6.15
N THR A 200 -5.12 -17.54 -5.21
CA THR A 200 -4.73 -17.66 -3.80
C THR A 200 -5.38 -18.85 -3.11
N SER A 201 -4.62 -19.48 -2.21
CA SER A 201 -5.13 -20.51 -1.31
C SER A 201 -4.52 -20.34 0.09
N LEU A 202 -5.27 -20.75 1.13
CA LEU A 202 -4.78 -20.77 2.50
C LEU A 202 -3.81 -21.94 2.70
N THR A 203 -2.76 -21.72 3.47
CA THR A 203 -1.91 -22.84 3.93
C THR A 203 -2.71 -23.78 4.82
N PRO A 204 -2.46 -25.10 4.77
CA PRO A 204 -3.13 -26.09 5.62
C PRO A 204 -3.04 -25.72 7.11
N ARG A 205 -4.04 -26.15 7.88
CA ARG A 205 -3.96 -26.09 9.35
C ARG A 205 -2.95 -27.13 9.83
N LYS A 206 -2.18 -26.76 10.84
CA LYS A 206 -1.29 -27.70 11.55
C LYS A 206 -2.09 -28.81 12.18
#